data_2856a4fc7480d8f885be2927f56deef4
#
_entry.id   2856a4fc7480d8f885be2927f56deef4
#
_cell.length_a   1.000
_cell.length_b   1.000
_cell.length_c   1.000
_cell.angle_alpha   90.00
_cell.angle_beta   90.00
_cell.angle_gamma   90.00
#
_symmetry.space_group_name_H-M   'P 1'
#
loop_
_entity.id
_entity.type
_entity.pdbx_description
1 polymer ?
#
loop_
_entity_poly.entity_id
_entity_poly.type
_entity_poly.pdbx_seq_one_letter_code
_entity_poly.pdbx_strand_id
1 'polypeptide(L)'
;MTSPLLAIRGLRAAYGNIEALKGIDLDVQRGEIVALIGANGAGKSTLMMTIFGRPRARSGEILFDGEDITHTPTHELARLRIAQSPEGRRIFPRMSVAENLQMGADAAEASESEHAADLERVLTLFPRLKERLTQRGGTLSGGEQQMLAIGRALMSRPRLLMLDEPSLGLAPLITRQIFDAIRTLNQTDGLTVLIVEQNANHALKLAHRGYVMVNGLITMSGVANELLERPEIRTAYLEGGRH
;
A
#
# COMPACT_ATOMS: atom_id res chain seq x y z
N MET A 1 10.54 -24.10 -0.31
CA MET A 1 9.82 -22.87 -0.70
C MET A 1 9.79 -21.97 0.51
N THR A 2 10.23 -20.74 0.43
CA THR A 2 10.17 -19.78 1.55
C THR A 2 8.72 -19.41 1.81
N SER A 3 8.31 -19.36 3.08
CA SER A 3 6.96 -18.93 3.45
C SER A 3 6.74 -17.45 3.05
N PRO A 4 5.54 -17.09 2.58
CA PRO A 4 5.22 -15.69 2.24
C PRO A 4 5.34 -14.79 3.48
N LEU A 5 5.65 -13.51 3.26
CA LEU A 5 5.64 -12.51 4.35
C LEU A 5 4.21 -12.21 4.80
N LEU A 6 3.27 -12.06 3.86
CA LEU A 6 1.83 -11.96 4.12
C LEU A 6 1.13 -13.09 3.40
N ALA A 7 0.28 -13.84 4.11
CA ALA A 7 -0.60 -14.83 3.54
C ALA A 7 -2.03 -14.62 4.04
N ILE A 8 -2.98 -14.60 3.13
CA ILE A 8 -4.41 -14.47 3.40
C ILE A 8 -5.09 -15.74 2.88
N ARG A 9 -5.91 -16.38 3.70
CA ARG A 9 -6.55 -17.66 3.40
C ARG A 9 -8.04 -17.60 3.69
N GLY A 10 -8.86 -17.78 2.67
CA GLY A 10 -10.30 -17.85 2.76
C GLY A 10 -10.96 -16.66 3.45
N LEU A 11 -10.33 -15.47 3.40
CA LEU A 11 -10.74 -14.31 4.19
C LEU A 11 -12.11 -13.79 3.78
N ARG A 12 -13.02 -13.70 4.76
CA ARG A 12 -14.35 -13.11 4.60
C ARG A 12 -14.53 -11.94 5.54
N ALA A 13 -15.11 -10.86 5.05
CA ALA A 13 -15.44 -9.68 5.84
C ALA A 13 -16.69 -8.98 5.29
N ALA A 14 -17.42 -8.30 6.16
CA ALA A 14 -18.67 -7.64 5.80
C ALA A 14 -18.92 -6.34 6.61
N TYR A 15 -19.66 -5.44 6.01
CA TYR A 15 -20.25 -4.27 6.64
C TYR A 15 -21.73 -4.57 6.92
N GLY A 16 -22.07 -4.80 8.19
CA GLY A 16 -23.41 -5.28 8.55
C GLY A 16 -23.73 -6.59 7.80
N ASN A 17 -24.78 -6.61 6.99
CA ASN A 17 -25.18 -7.78 6.20
C ASN A 17 -24.56 -7.83 4.78
N ILE A 18 -23.77 -6.83 4.41
CA ILE A 18 -23.18 -6.76 3.07
C ILE A 18 -21.80 -7.40 3.12
N GLU A 19 -21.64 -8.58 2.54
CA GLU A 19 -20.35 -9.27 2.43
C GLU A 19 -19.51 -8.60 1.34
N ALA A 20 -18.41 -8.00 1.78
CA ALA A 20 -17.47 -7.28 0.91
C ALA A 20 -16.29 -8.14 0.46
N LEU A 21 -15.85 -9.11 1.30
CA LEU A 21 -14.82 -10.11 0.98
C LEU A 21 -15.44 -11.50 1.10
N LYS A 22 -15.30 -12.31 0.06
CA LYS A 22 -16.05 -13.56 -0.12
C LYS A 22 -15.14 -14.81 -0.17
N GLY A 23 -14.09 -14.84 0.64
CA GLY A 23 -13.11 -15.92 0.64
C GLY A 23 -11.92 -15.56 -0.23
N ILE A 24 -11.11 -14.60 0.25
CA ILE A 24 -9.92 -14.11 -0.44
C ILE A 24 -8.72 -14.97 -0.08
N ASP A 25 -7.99 -15.41 -1.10
CA ASP A 25 -6.66 -16.01 -1.00
C ASP A 25 -5.65 -15.11 -1.71
N LEU A 26 -4.60 -14.69 -0.99
CA LEU A 26 -3.56 -13.82 -1.50
C LEU A 26 -2.25 -14.04 -0.75
N ASP A 27 -1.13 -14.04 -1.47
CA ASP A 27 0.22 -14.13 -0.92
C ASP A 27 1.09 -12.97 -1.38
N VAL A 28 1.94 -12.46 -0.47
CA VAL A 28 3.02 -11.52 -0.78
C VAL A 28 4.32 -12.12 -0.28
N GLN A 29 5.27 -12.39 -1.17
CA GLN A 29 6.59 -12.90 -0.81
C GLN A 29 7.46 -11.77 -0.27
N ARG A 30 8.52 -12.11 0.49
CA ARG A 30 9.49 -11.12 0.96
C ARG A 30 10.20 -10.47 -0.22
N GLY A 31 10.32 -9.14 -0.19
CA GLY A 31 10.94 -8.36 -1.26
C GLY A 31 10.12 -8.32 -2.55
N GLU A 32 8.86 -8.76 -2.51
CA GLU A 32 7.98 -8.72 -3.66
C GLU A 32 7.13 -7.44 -3.68
N ILE A 33 6.88 -6.90 -4.86
CA ILE A 33 5.80 -5.93 -5.10
C ILE A 33 4.64 -6.70 -5.70
N VAL A 34 3.51 -6.72 -5.01
CA VAL A 34 2.25 -7.33 -5.46
C VAL A 34 1.22 -6.25 -5.72
N ALA A 35 0.56 -6.32 -6.88
CA ALA A 35 -0.55 -5.45 -7.23
C ALA A 35 -1.89 -6.14 -7.02
N LEU A 36 -2.82 -5.48 -6.35
CA LEU A 36 -4.24 -5.85 -6.32
C LEU A 36 -5.03 -4.83 -7.14
N ILE A 37 -5.55 -5.25 -8.26
CA ILE A 37 -6.31 -4.41 -9.19
C ILE A 37 -7.79 -4.79 -9.21
N GLY A 38 -8.63 -3.83 -9.54
CA GLY A 38 -10.08 -4.04 -9.63
C GLY A 38 -10.82 -2.71 -9.73
N ALA A 39 -12.07 -2.75 -10.16
CA ALA A 39 -12.94 -1.58 -10.23
C ALA A 39 -13.24 -1.00 -8.83
N ASN A 40 -13.79 0.21 -8.80
CA ASN A 40 -14.30 0.81 -7.56
C ASN A 40 -15.41 -0.08 -6.99
N GLY A 41 -15.38 -0.27 -5.67
CA GLY A 41 -16.32 -1.17 -4.98
C GLY A 41 -16.00 -2.67 -5.11
N ALA A 42 -14.90 -3.07 -5.77
CA ALA A 42 -14.52 -4.48 -5.87
C ALA A 42 -14.15 -5.13 -4.51
N GLY A 43 -13.84 -4.33 -3.49
CA GLY A 43 -13.43 -4.81 -2.16
C GLY A 43 -11.96 -4.57 -1.82
N LYS A 44 -11.20 -3.90 -2.69
CA LYS A 44 -9.74 -3.67 -2.54
C LYS A 44 -9.38 -2.97 -1.22
N SER A 45 -9.92 -1.77 -0.99
CA SER A 45 -9.69 -1.01 0.25
C SER A 45 -10.27 -1.74 1.47
N THR A 46 -11.36 -2.51 1.30
CA THR A 46 -11.88 -3.36 2.37
C THR A 46 -10.86 -4.43 2.78
N LEU A 47 -10.18 -5.07 1.82
CA LEU A 47 -9.11 -6.03 2.13
C LEU A 47 -8.00 -5.36 2.94
N MET A 48 -7.50 -4.21 2.46
CA MET A 48 -6.48 -3.43 3.17
C MET A 48 -6.90 -3.09 4.60
N MET A 49 -8.12 -2.58 4.77
CA MET A 49 -8.66 -2.22 6.09
C MET A 49 -8.92 -3.45 6.97
N THR A 50 -9.32 -4.59 6.40
CA THR A 50 -9.56 -5.83 7.17
C THR A 50 -8.27 -6.38 7.78
N ILE A 51 -7.12 -6.21 7.11
CA ILE A 51 -5.81 -6.55 7.68
C ILE A 51 -5.57 -5.73 8.98
N PHE A 52 -6.06 -4.48 9.03
CA PHE A 52 -6.03 -3.64 10.24
C PHE A 52 -7.26 -3.81 11.15
N GLY A 53 -8.07 -4.86 10.95
CA GLY A 53 -9.22 -5.20 11.78
C GLY A 53 -10.46 -4.32 11.57
N ARG A 54 -10.60 -3.64 10.40
CA ARG A 54 -11.72 -2.75 10.06
C ARG A 54 -12.20 -2.95 8.61
N PRO A 55 -13.27 -3.70 8.36
CA PRO A 55 -14.04 -4.51 9.29
C PRO A 55 -13.23 -5.70 9.81
N ARG A 56 -13.63 -6.27 10.94
CA ARG A 56 -13.03 -7.52 11.41
C ARG A 56 -13.34 -8.66 10.46
N ALA A 57 -12.40 -9.58 10.30
CA ALA A 57 -12.61 -10.83 9.60
C ALA A 57 -13.77 -11.60 10.25
N ARG A 58 -14.68 -12.14 9.44
CA ARG A 58 -15.74 -13.06 9.88
C ARG A 58 -15.26 -14.50 9.87
N SER A 59 -14.40 -14.85 8.94
CA SER A 59 -13.74 -16.15 8.81
C SER A 59 -12.51 -16.01 7.92
N GLY A 60 -11.70 -17.07 7.89
CA GLY A 60 -10.41 -17.09 7.21
C GLY A 60 -9.29 -16.63 8.13
N GLU A 61 -8.08 -16.57 7.59
CA GLU A 61 -6.86 -16.29 8.33
C GLU A 61 -6.01 -15.24 7.61
N ILE A 62 -5.33 -14.40 8.39
CA ILE A 62 -4.30 -13.47 7.93
C ILE A 62 -3.02 -13.82 8.68
N LEU A 63 -2.03 -14.32 7.94
CA LEU A 63 -0.74 -14.71 8.50
C LEU A 63 0.33 -13.68 8.08
N PHE A 64 1.10 -13.20 9.02
CA PHE A 64 2.25 -12.35 8.76
C PHE A 64 3.50 -13.01 9.32
N ASP A 65 4.45 -13.31 8.44
CA ASP A 65 5.66 -14.05 8.79
C ASP A 65 5.39 -15.42 9.44
N GLY A 66 4.26 -16.06 9.06
CA GLY A 66 3.80 -17.33 9.60
C GLY A 66 2.98 -17.23 10.90
N GLU A 67 2.88 -16.04 11.51
CA GLU A 67 2.09 -15.80 12.71
C GLU A 67 0.67 -15.31 12.35
N ASP A 68 -0.34 -15.84 13.04
CA ASP A 68 -1.74 -15.41 12.84
C ASP A 68 -1.97 -14.02 13.44
N ILE A 69 -2.28 -13.06 12.57
CA ILE A 69 -2.58 -11.68 12.94
C ILE A 69 -4.05 -11.31 12.72
N THR A 70 -4.92 -12.27 12.42
CA THR A 70 -6.31 -12.06 12.01
C THR A 70 -7.10 -11.16 12.98
N HIS A 71 -6.81 -11.28 14.26
CA HIS A 71 -7.49 -10.52 15.32
C HIS A 71 -6.56 -9.61 16.12
N THR A 72 -5.32 -9.43 15.65
CA THR A 72 -4.32 -8.59 16.30
C THR A 72 -4.77 -7.11 16.31
N PRO A 73 -4.70 -6.41 17.43
CA PRO A 73 -5.03 -4.99 17.52
C PRO A 73 -4.13 -4.13 16.61
N THR A 74 -4.72 -3.09 16.00
CA THR A 74 -4.02 -2.23 15.02
C THR A 74 -2.68 -1.66 15.54
N HIS A 75 -2.59 -1.31 16.83
CA HIS A 75 -1.35 -0.76 17.41
C HIS A 75 -0.24 -1.82 17.54
N GLU A 76 -0.58 -3.09 17.66
CA GLU A 76 0.38 -4.19 17.66
C GLU A 76 0.88 -4.49 16.23
N LEU A 77 0.02 -4.33 15.21
CA LEU A 77 0.44 -4.47 13.80
C LEU A 77 1.54 -3.47 13.42
N ALA A 78 1.51 -2.26 13.99
CA ALA A 78 2.57 -1.28 13.80
C ALA A 78 3.92 -1.78 14.34
N ARG A 79 3.94 -2.49 15.49
CA ARG A 79 5.14 -3.12 16.06
C ARG A 79 5.66 -4.27 15.19
N LEU A 80 4.78 -4.96 14.46
CA LEU A 80 5.17 -5.96 13.46
C LEU A 80 5.75 -5.31 12.19
N ARG A 81 5.79 -3.97 12.13
CA ARG A 81 6.33 -3.19 11.02
C ARG A 81 5.49 -3.37 9.73
N ILE A 82 4.16 -3.41 9.91
CA ILE A 82 3.19 -3.32 8.82
C ILE A 82 2.73 -1.86 8.77
N ALA A 83 3.03 -1.15 7.68
CA ALA A 83 2.63 0.24 7.51
C ALA A 83 1.68 0.41 6.32
N GLN A 84 0.76 1.36 6.45
CA GLN A 84 -0.19 1.70 5.40
C GLN A 84 -0.12 3.19 5.05
N SER A 85 -0.14 3.50 3.75
CA SER A 85 -0.56 4.78 3.23
C SER A 85 -1.98 4.62 2.67
N PRO A 86 -3.03 5.02 3.43
CA PRO A 86 -4.42 4.79 3.05
C PRO A 86 -4.87 5.77 1.97
N GLU A 87 -5.98 5.45 1.30
CA GLU A 87 -6.66 6.35 0.38
C GLU A 87 -6.97 7.71 1.04
N GLY A 88 -6.90 8.78 0.25
CA GLY A 88 -7.14 10.14 0.72
C GLY A 88 -5.99 10.74 1.53
N ARG A 89 -4.78 10.17 1.40
CA ARG A 89 -3.49 10.67 1.95
C ARG A 89 -3.42 10.65 3.48
N ARG A 90 -4.47 11.02 4.21
CA ARG A 90 -4.61 11.01 5.67
C ARG A 90 -3.40 11.62 6.41
N ILE A 91 -2.85 12.72 5.89
CA ILE A 91 -1.82 13.51 6.58
C ILE A 91 -2.45 14.33 7.71
N PHE A 92 -1.60 14.86 8.60
CA PHE A 92 -2.02 15.83 9.62
C PHE A 92 -1.87 17.24 9.05
N PRO A 93 -2.97 17.89 8.60
CA PRO A 93 -2.87 19.12 7.78
C PRO A 93 -2.36 20.33 8.55
N ARG A 94 -2.50 20.35 9.88
CA ARG A 94 -2.03 21.45 10.75
C ARG A 94 -0.57 21.29 11.16
N MET A 95 -0.01 20.11 11.06
CA MET A 95 1.38 19.80 11.34
C MET A 95 2.25 20.13 10.13
N SER A 96 3.50 20.48 10.38
CA SER A 96 4.52 20.64 9.33
C SER A 96 4.85 19.32 8.64
N VAL A 97 5.60 19.37 7.54
CA VAL A 97 6.14 18.18 6.86
C VAL A 97 7.02 17.38 7.83
N ALA A 98 7.93 18.06 8.54
CA ALA A 98 8.81 17.41 9.50
C ALA A 98 8.04 16.71 10.62
N GLU A 99 7.04 17.37 11.23
CA GLU A 99 6.20 16.77 12.27
C GLU A 99 5.38 15.58 11.76
N ASN A 100 4.84 15.63 10.55
CA ASN A 100 4.17 14.49 9.92
C ASN A 100 5.11 13.28 9.76
N LEU A 101 6.36 13.51 9.31
CA LEU A 101 7.35 12.45 9.17
C LEU A 101 7.75 11.89 10.54
N GLN A 102 7.94 12.75 11.55
CA GLN A 102 8.24 12.34 12.91
C GLN A 102 7.17 11.41 13.50
N MET A 103 5.88 11.68 13.26
CA MET A 103 4.78 10.81 13.68
C MET A 103 4.89 9.38 13.11
N GLY A 104 5.51 9.22 11.93
CA GLY A 104 5.81 7.90 11.39
C GLY A 104 6.96 7.22 12.12
N ALA A 105 8.00 7.99 12.46
CA ALA A 105 9.18 7.51 13.20
C ALA A 105 8.85 7.05 14.62
N ASP A 106 7.90 7.72 15.29
CA ASP A 106 7.48 7.39 16.66
C ASP A 106 6.89 5.96 16.78
N ALA A 107 6.45 5.38 15.66
CA ALA A 107 6.00 3.99 15.60
C ALA A 107 7.15 2.97 15.47
N ALA A 108 8.36 3.43 15.16
CA ALA A 108 9.55 2.60 15.03
C ALA A 108 10.36 2.67 16.34
N GLU A 109 10.71 1.53 16.91
CA GLU A 109 11.64 1.44 18.02
C GLU A 109 13.09 1.60 17.49
N ALA A 110 13.46 2.84 17.10
CA ALA A 110 14.74 3.14 16.47
C ALA A 110 15.47 4.24 17.25
N SER A 111 16.82 4.23 17.20
CA SER A 111 17.67 5.25 17.79
C SER A 111 17.56 6.60 17.05
N GLU A 112 17.98 7.69 17.67
CA GLU A 112 18.01 9.01 17.01
C GLU A 112 18.83 9.02 15.72
N SER A 113 19.97 8.30 15.70
CA SER A 113 20.81 8.20 14.50
C SER A 113 20.12 7.44 13.36
N GLU A 114 19.35 6.41 13.70
CA GLU A 114 18.55 5.66 12.72
C GLU A 114 17.39 6.50 12.19
N HIS A 115 16.69 7.25 13.05
CA HIS A 115 15.65 8.19 12.63
C HIS A 115 16.19 9.26 11.69
N ALA A 116 17.37 9.81 11.97
CA ALA A 116 18.03 10.80 11.10
C ALA A 116 18.34 10.20 9.71
N ALA A 117 18.85 8.97 9.67
CA ALA A 117 19.14 8.26 8.42
C ALA A 117 17.86 7.97 7.62
N ASP A 118 16.79 7.52 8.29
CA ASP A 118 15.49 7.27 7.65
C ASP A 118 14.88 8.56 7.08
N LEU A 119 14.97 9.66 7.83
CA LEU A 119 14.53 10.98 7.38
C LEU A 119 15.29 11.43 6.12
N GLU A 120 16.63 11.38 6.13
CA GLU A 120 17.42 11.77 4.96
C GLU A 120 17.12 10.88 3.75
N ARG A 121 16.88 9.59 3.97
CA ARG A 121 16.45 8.65 2.93
C ARG A 121 15.10 9.04 2.32
N VAL A 122 14.08 9.34 3.14
CA VAL A 122 12.76 9.79 2.68
C VAL A 122 12.88 11.12 1.92
N LEU A 123 13.70 12.04 2.38
CA LEU A 123 13.92 13.34 1.74
C LEU A 123 14.71 13.22 0.43
N THR A 124 15.56 12.20 0.31
CA THR A 124 16.24 11.86 -0.95
C THR A 124 15.28 11.29 -1.98
N LEU A 125 14.35 10.43 -1.57
CA LEU A 125 13.29 9.89 -2.43
C LEU A 125 12.29 10.95 -2.88
N PHE A 126 11.99 11.91 -2.00
CA PHE A 126 11.01 12.99 -2.21
C PHE A 126 11.62 14.36 -1.96
N PRO A 127 12.50 14.88 -2.86
CA PRO A 127 13.22 16.15 -2.64
C PRO A 127 12.30 17.35 -2.39
N ARG A 128 11.08 17.33 -2.94
CA ARG A 128 10.09 18.39 -2.69
C ARG A 128 9.69 18.51 -1.23
N LEU A 129 9.72 17.42 -0.47
CA LEU A 129 9.46 17.47 0.97
C LEU A 129 10.63 18.13 1.73
N LYS A 130 11.88 17.92 1.28
CA LYS A 130 13.07 18.55 1.85
C LYS A 130 13.02 20.07 1.77
N GLU A 131 12.56 20.62 0.64
CA GLU A 131 12.39 22.04 0.41
C GLU A 131 11.30 22.67 1.31
N ARG A 132 10.42 21.86 1.90
CA ARG A 132 9.18 22.27 2.59
C ARG A 132 9.04 21.75 4.01
N LEU A 133 10.12 21.37 4.66
CA LEU A 133 10.12 20.72 5.98
C LEU A 133 9.29 21.46 7.03
N THR A 134 9.34 22.81 7.03
CA THR A 134 8.63 23.65 7.99
C THR A 134 7.21 24.04 7.51
N GLN A 135 6.86 23.71 6.26
CA GLN A 135 5.56 24.05 5.69
C GLN A 135 4.47 23.14 6.27
N ARG A 136 3.27 23.69 6.51
CA ARG A 136 2.12 22.89 6.97
C ARG A 136 1.65 21.93 5.89
N GLY A 137 1.43 20.67 6.25
CA GLY A 137 1.02 19.61 5.34
C GLY A 137 -0.23 19.94 4.53
N GLY A 138 -1.21 20.62 5.15
CA GLY A 138 -2.45 21.00 4.47
C GLY A 138 -2.29 22.04 3.34
N THR A 139 -1.15 22.72 3.26
CA THR A 139 -0.86 23.72 2.21
C THR A 139 -0.05 23.16 1.04
N LEU A 140 0.34 21.89 1.12
CA LEU A 140 1.03 21.18 0.05
C LEU A 140 0.07 20.86 -1.11
N SER A 141 0.62 20.74 -2.32
CA SER A 141 -0.12 20.18 -3.46
C SER A 141 -0.54 18.73 -3.20
N GLY A 142 -1.55 18.25 -3.93
CA GLY A 142 -2.02 16.88 -3.77
C GLY A 142 -0.94 15.82 -3.94
N GLY A 143 0.00 16.00 -4.85
CA GLY A 143 1.13 15.10 -5.06
C GLY A 143 2.14 15.13 -3.91
N GLU A 144 2.46 16.33 -3.39
CA GLU A 144 3.34 16.48 -2.23
C GLU A 144 2.71 15.87 -0.96
N GLN A 145 1.39 16.01 -0.79
CA GLN A 145 0.67 15.36 0.31
C GLN A 145 0.73 13.83 0.20
N GLN A 146 0.66 13.27 -1.02
CA GLN A 146 0.80 11.83 -1.24
C GLN A 146 2.23 11.35 -0.94
N MET A 147 3.24 12.10 -1.39
CA MET A 147 4.65 11.83 -1.03
C MET A 147 4.85 11.89 0.48
N LEU A 148 4.23 12.86 1.17
CA LEU A 148 4.28 12.98 2.62
C LEU A 148 3.62 11.79 3.34
N ALA A 149 2.46 11.32 2.85
CA ALA A 149 1.77 10.16 3.42
C ALA A 149 2.61 8.87 3.28
N ILE A 150 3.22 8.67 2.11
CA ILE A 150 4.12 7.53 1.86
C ILE A 150 5.41 7.69 2.70
N GLY A 151 6.02 8.88 2.72
CA GLY A 151 7.19 9.16 3.53
C GLY A 151 6.96 8.87 5.01
N ARG A 152 5.82 9.30 5.56
CA ARG A 152 5.45 9.00 6.94
C ARG A 152 5.33 7.49 7.19
N ALA A 153 4.75 6.73 6.26
CA ALA A 153 4.68 5.27 6.38
C ALA A 153 6.09 4.63 6.32
N LEU A 154 6.99 5.16 5.50
CA LEU A 154 8.38 4.68 5.41
C LEU A 154 9.19 4.96 6.69
N MET A 155 8.91 6.07 7.38
CA MET A 155 9.57 6.41 8.66
C MET A 155 9.34 5.35 9.75
N SER A 156 8.29 4.52 9.65
CA SER A 156 8.07 3.39 10.57
C SER A 156 8.92 2.15 10.25
N ARG A 157 9.87 2.22 9.29
CA ARG A 157 10.76 1.13 8.86
C ARG A 157 10.00 -0.16 8.53
N PRO A 158 9.00 -0.11 7.65
CA PRO A 158 8.10 -1.23 7.42
C PRO A 158 8.81 -2.44 6.81
N ARG A 159 8.38 -3.63 7.23
CA ARG A 159 8.66 -4.90 6.52
C ARG A 159 7.66 -5.11 5.37
N LEU A 160 6.43 -4.60 5.55
CA LEU A 160 5.38 -4.57 4.53
C LEU A 160 4.81 -3.16 4.44
N LEU A 161 4.94 -2.55 3.28
CA LEU A 161 4.30 -1.28 2.94
C LEU A 161 3.03 -1.55 2.13
N MET A 162 1.89 -1.07 2.62
CA MET A 162 0.60 -1.20 1.97
C MET A 162 0.16 0.17 1.44
N LEU A 163 -0.10 0.24 0.12
CA LEU A 163 -0.45 1.49 -0.57
C LEU A 163 -1.85 1.38 -1.18
N ASP A 164 -2.76 2.23 -0.74
CA ASP A 164 -4.15 2.25 -1.22
C ASP A 164 -4.37 3.41 -2.19
N GLU A 165 -4.49 3.09 -3.48
CA GLU A 165 -4.68 3.99 -4.61
C GLU A 165 -3.71 5.20 -4.60
N PRO A 166 -2.39 4.97 -4.53
CA PRO A 166 -1.41 6.05 -4.39
C PRO A 166 -1.33 6.99 -5.59
N SER A 167 -1.89 6.61 -6.75
CA SER A 167 -1.91 7.44 -7.95
C SER A 167 -3.19 8.27 -8.13
N LEU A 168 -4.21 8.06 -7.29
CA LEU A 168 -5.54 8.64 -7.47
C LEU A 168 -5.50 10.18 -7.46
N GLY A 169 -6.01 10.78 -8.56
CA GLY A 169 -6.11 12.23 -8.70
C GLY A 169 -4.78 12.97 -8.81
N LEU A 170 -3.70 12.28 -9.20
CA LEU A 170 -2.38 12.85 -9.38
C LEU A 170 -2.04 13.07 -10.87
N ALA A 171 -1.22 14.07 -11.12
CA ALA A 171 -0.64 14.29 -12.45
C ALA A 171 0.30 13.11 -12.81
N PRO A 172 0.38 12.73 -14.11
CA PRO A 172 1.17 11.57 -14.55
C PRO A 172 2.65 11.63 -14.14
N LEU A 173 3.25 12.82 -14.11
CA LEU A 173 4.63 12.99 -13.67
C LEU A 173 4.82 12.65 -12.20
N ILE A 174 3.89 13.07 -11.35
CA ILE A 174 3.93 12.79 -9.90
C ILE A 174 3.72 11.30 -9.63
N THR A 175 2.76 10.70 -10.32
CA THR A 175 2.51 9.24 -10.24
C THR A 175 3.80 8.46 -10.59
N ARG A 176 4.49 8.86 -11.66
CA ARG A 176 5.76 8.24 -12.05
C ARG A 176 6.82 8.39 -10.96
N GLN A 177 7.00 9.58 -10.39
CA GLN A 177 7.96 9.82 -9.32
C GLN A 177 7.70 8.93 -8.10
N ILE A 178 6.44 8.79 -7.68
CA ILE A 178 6.05 7.92 -6.56
C ILE A 178 6.37 6.45 -6.88
N PHE A 179 6.02 5.98 -8.06
CA PHE A 179 6.23 4.57 -8.44
C PHE A 179 7.72 4.26 -8.63
N ASP A 180 8.50 5.19 -9.14
CA ASP A 180 9.96 5.04 -9.24
C ASP A 180 10.62 5.01 -7.85
N ALA A 181 10.13 5.82 -6.89
CA ALA A 181 10.59 5.75 -5.51
C ALA A 181 10.29 4.38 -4.87
N ILE A 182 9.07 3.85 -5.07
CA ILE A 182 8.69 2.51 -4.57
C ILE A 182 9.57 1.42 -5.20
N ARG A 183 9.80 1.49 -6.51
CA ARG A 183 10.69 0.56 -7.22
C ARG A 183 12.11 0.61 -6.67
N THR A 184 12.66 1.80 -6.47
CA THR A 184 13.99 1.99 -5.89
C THR A 184 14.07 1.34 -4.53
N LEU A 185 13.13 1.61 -3.61
CA LEU A 185 13.11 1.01 -2.28
C LEU A 185 13.03 -0.52 -2.31
N ASN A 186 12.25 -1.07 -3.21
CA ASN A 186 12.17 -2.51 -3.36
C ASN A 186 13.50 -3.09 -3.85
N GLN A 187 14.14 -2.47 -4.85
CA GLN A 187 15.40 -2.96 -5.44
C GLN A 187 16.61 -2.78 -4.51
N THR A 188 16.69 -1.67 -3.78
CA THR A 188 17.85 -1.38 -2.91
C THR A 188 17.74 -2.00 -1.53
N ASP A 189 16.51 -2.04 -0.97
CA ASP A 189 16.29 -2.40 0.42
C ASP A 189 15.47 -3.67 0.60
N GLY A 190 15.03 -4.28 -0.50
CA GLY A 190 14.17 -5.46 -0.44
C GLY A 190 12.78 -5.18 0.17
N LEU A 191 12.30 -3.93 0.14
CA LEU A 191 11.00 -3.57 0.73
C LEU A 191 9.88 -4.37 0.08
N THR A 192 9.09 -5.06 0.91
CA THR A 192 7.88 -5.77 0.44
C THR A 192 6.73 -4.79 0.32
N VAL A 193 5.99 -4.83 -0.79
CA VAL A 193 4.91 -3.87 -1.07
C VAL A 193 3.66 -4.59 -1.55
N LEU A 194 2.51 -4.25 -0.96
CA LEU A 194 1.19 -4.54 -1.49
C LEU A 194 0.56 -3.22 -1.96
N ILE A 195 0.39 -3.07 -3.27
CA ILE A 195 -0.23 -1.89 -3.85
C ILE A 195 -1.63 -2.22 -4.37
N VAL A 196 -2.60 -1.42 -3.97
CA VAL A 196 -3.97 -1.46 -4.46
C VAL A 196 -4.17 -0.31 -5.43
N GLU A 197 -4.68 -0.60 -6.62
CA GLU A 197 -4.88 0.41 -7.65
C GLU A 197 -6.11 0.10 -8.53
N GLN A 198 -6.74 1.16 -9.01
CA GLN A 198 -7.72 1.08 -10.07
C GLN A 198 -7.04 1.07 -11.45
N ASN A 199 -5.97 1.84 -11.62
CA ASN A 199 -5.21 1.87 -12.86
C ASN A 199 -4.27 0.67 -12.95
N ALA A 200 -4.77 -0.40 -13.59
CA ALA A 200 -4.03 -1.66 -13.76
C ALA A 200 -2.68 -1.47 -14.48
N ASN A 201 -2.61 -0.56 -15.45
CA ASN A 201 -1.38 -0.32 -16.21
C ASN A 201 -0.25 0.19 -15.31
N HIS A 202 -0.56 1.14 -14.44
CA HIS A 202 0.43 1.67 -13.50
C HIS A 202 0.86 0.60 -12.48
N ALA A 203 -0.10 -0.10 -11.87
CA ALA A 203 0.17 -1.08 -10.83
C ALA A 203 0.95 -2.29 -11.36
N LEU A 204 0.50 -2.89 -12.47
CA LEU A 204 1.13 -4.10 -13.02
C LEU A 204 2.52 -3.82 -13.62
N LYS A 205 2.78 -2.62 -14.15
CA LYS A 205 4.14 -2.23 -14.60
C LYS A 205 5.14 -2.07 -13.46
N LEU A 206 4.67 -1.83 -12.25
CA LEU A 206 5.50 -1.76 -11.05
C LEU A 206 5.70 -3.14 -10.42
N ALA A 207 4.66 -3.97 -10.41
CA ALA A 207 4.59 -5.20 -9.65
C ALA A 207 5.31 -6.38 -10.31
N HIS A 208 5.69 -7.36 -9.48
CA HIS A 208 6.17 -8.68 -9.92
C HIS A 208 4.99 -9.61 -10.22
N ARG A 209 3.98 -9.60 -9.35
CA ARG A 209 2.72 -10.37 -9.50
C ARG A 209 1.51 -9.47 -9.28
N GLY A 210 0.39 -9.90 -9.85
CA GLY A 210 -0.89 -9.22 -9.68
C GLY A 210 -2.03 -10.17 -9.31
N TYR A 211 -3.02 -9.59 -8.64
CA TYR A 211 -4.32 -10.20 -8.38
C TYR A 211 -5.42 -9.30 -8.91
N VAL A 212 -6.43 -9.87 -9.51
CA VAL A 212 -7.61 -9.16 -10.02
C VAL A 212 -8.78 -9.45 -9.10
N MET A 213 -9.34 -8.40 -8.53
CA MET A 213 -10.49 -8.51 -7.63
C MET A 213 -11.76 -8.01 -8.31
N VAL A 214 -12.81 -8.83 -8.28
CA VAL A 214 -14.15 -8.50 -8.78
C VAL A 214 -15.19 -8.90 -7.74
N ASN A 215 -16.00 -7.95 -7.29
CA ASN A 215 -17.11 -8.17 -6.37
C ASN A 215 -16.76 -9.01 -5.12
N GLY A 216 -15.59 -8.73 -4.52
CA GLY A 216 -15.13 -9.39 -3.30
C GLY A 216 -14.51 -10.78 -3.52
N LEU A 217 -14.14 -11.13 -4.73
CA LEU A 217 -13.47 -12.40 -5.10
C LEU A 217 -12.19 -12.11 -5.88
N ILE A 218 -11.15 -12.92 -5.68
CA ILE A 218 -10.00 -12.96 -6.60
C ILE A 218 -10.39 -13.83 -7.78
N THR A 219 -10.47 -13.23 -8.95
CA THR A 219 -10.88 -13.93 -10.19
C THR A 219 -9.70 -14.34 -11.05
N MET A 220 -8.54 -13.71 -10.86
CA MET A 220 -7.33 -13.96 -11.63
C MET A 220 -6.09 -13.59 -10.83
N SER A 221 -5.01 -14.33 -11.01
CA SER A 221 -3.70 -14.00 -10.46
C SER A 221 -2.59 -14.52 -11.37
N GLY A 222 -1.40 -13.92 -11.28
CA GLY A 222 -0.26 -14.35 -12.09
C GLY A 222 0.88 -13.34 -12.11
N VAL A 223 1.88 -13.60 -12.93
CA VAL A 223 2.98 -12.68 -13.20
C VAL A 223 2.42 -11.39 -13.79
N ALA A 224 2.86 -10.24 -13.31
CA ALA A 224 2.27 -8.96 -13.67
C ALA A 224 2.34 -8.65 -15.17
N ASN A 225 3.46 -8.95 -15.82
CA ASN A 225 3.61 -8.74 -17.26
C ASN A 225 2.67 -9.65 -18.08
N GLU A 226 2.46 -10.90 -17.66
CA GLU A 226 1.51 -11.80 -18.33
C GLU A 226 0.07 -11.32 -18.16
N LEU A 227 -0.28 -10.77 -17.00
CA LEU A 227 -1.60 -10.17 -16.77
C LEU A 227 -1.84 -8.95 -17.66
N LEU A 228 -0.82 -8.11 -17.90
CA LEU A 228 -0.92 -6.95 -18.82
C LEU A 228 -1.24 -7.35 -20.26
N GLU A 229 -0.81 -8.54 -20.69
CA GLU A 229 -1.02 -9.05 -22.05
C GLU A 229 -2.38 -9.72 -22.23
N ARG A 230 -3.09 -10.05 -21.15
CA ARG A 230 -4.39 -10.72 -21.22
C ARG A 230 -5.48 -9.81 -21.80
N PRO A 231 -6.23 -10.29 -22.81
CA PRO A 231 -7.31 -9.51 -23.45
C PRO A 231 -8.35 -8.99 -22.43
N GLU A 232 -8.70 -9.81 -21.44
CA GLU A 232 -9.70 -9.48 -20.43
C GLU A 232 -9.25 -8.27 -19.58
N ILE A 233 -7.96 -8.20 -19.24
CA ILE A 233 -7.38 -7.09 -18.49
C ILE A 233 -7.31 -5.85 -19.38
N ARG A 234 -6.90 -6.01 -20.63
CA ARG A 234 -6.82 -4.91 -21.59
C ARG A 234 -8.17 -4.26 -21.81
N THR A 235 -9.19 -5.06 -22.09
CA THR A 235 -10.55 -4.55 -22.34
C THR A 235 -11.15 -3.92 -21.08
N ALA A 236 -11.05 -4.57 -19.91
CA ALA A 236 -11.70 -4.11 -18.69
C ALA A 236 -11.00 -2.92 -18.02
N TYR A 237 -9.66 -2.83 -18.10
CA TYR A 237 -8.87 -1.90 -17.27
C TYR A 237 -7.88 -1.03 -18.03
N LEU A 238 -7.55 -1.33 -19.30
CA LEU A 238 -6.57 -0.57 -20.08
C LEU A 238 -7.20 0.21 -21.23
N GLU A 239 -8.19 -0.34 -21.90
CA GLU A 239 -8.87 0.25 -23.07
C GLU A 239 -10.21 0.90 -22.73
N GLY A 240 -10.82 0.58 -21.57
CA GLY A 240 -12.12 1.07 -21.10
C GLY A 240 -12.16 2.50 -20.52
N GLY A 241 -11.08 3.26 -20.57
CA GLY A 241 -10.96 4.63 -20.04
C GLY A 241 -11.52 5.75 -20.94
N ARG A 242 -12.45 5.43 -21.86
CA ARG A 242 -13.18 6.41 -22.68
C ARG A 242 -14.67 6.33 -22.41
N HIS A 243 -15.10 6.84 -21.26
CA HIS A 243 -16.47 7.31 -21.07
C HIS A 243 -16.43 8.54 -20.15
#